data_0fa21c98faba752d024b992d2fb7faac
#
_entry.id   0fa21c98faba752d024b992d2fb7faac
#
_cell.length_a   1.000
_cell.length_b   1.000
_cell.length_c   1.000
_cell.angle_alpha   90.00
_cell.angle_beta   90.00
_cell.angle_gamma   90.00
#
_symmetry.space_group_name_H-M   'P 1'
#
loop_
_entity.id
_entity.type
_entity.pdbx_description
1 polymer ?
#
loop_
_entity_poly.entity_id
_entity_poly.type
_entity_poly.pdbx_seq_one_letter_code
_entity_poly.pdbx_strand_id
1 'polypeptide(L)'
;MNLNVIELVTGVIVVADVEELDEEPSCFLKNCREVLEDDKGVISLRKWPRYTDESEALIYSDRITTMSEPNSELTSLYKKSINS
;
A
#
# COMPACT_ATOMS: atom_id res chain seq x y z
N MET A 1 5.16 12.96 2.73
CA MET A 1 4.55 11.64 2.45
C MET A 1 5.58 10.56 2.67
N ASN A 2 5.22 9.53 3.42
CA ASN A 2 6.10 8.39 3.70
C ASN A 2 5.63 7.19 2.88
N LEU A 3 5.96 7.18 1.59
CA LEU A 3 5.44 6.17 0.66
C LEU A 3 6.25 4.89 0.75
N ASN A 4 5.54 3.78 0.95
CA ASN A 4 6.15 2.46 1.06
C ASN A 4 5.36 1.43 0.26
N VAL A 5 6.09 0.47 -0.30
CA VAL A 5 5.50 -0.75 -0.84
C VAL A 5 5.60 -1.83 0.24
N ILE A 6 4.50 -2.50 0.51
CA ILE A 6 4.38 -3.43 1.63
C ILE A 6 3.87 -4.76 1.09
N GLU A 7 4.59 -5.84 1.43
CA GLU A 7 4.07 -7.17 1.18
C GLU A 7 3.48 -7.71 2.47
N LEU A 8 2.22 -8.14 2.42
CA LEU A 8 1.52 -8.70 3.56
C LEU A 8 1.76 -10.20 3.63
N VAL A 9 1.52 -10.78 4.82
CA VAL A 9 1.71 -12.23 5.03
C VAL A 9 0.81 -13.07 4.13
N THR A 10 -0.27 -12.49 3.62
CA THR A 10 -1.20 -13.15 2.68
C THR A 10 -0.65 -13.20 1.25
N GLY A 11 0.46 -12.50 0.96
CA GLY A 11 0.98 -12.35 -0.39
C GLY A 11 0.46 -11.13 -1.13
N VAL A 12 -0.51 -10.43 -0.56
CA VAL A 12 -1.02 -9.18 -1.14
C VAL A 12 0.07 -8.11 -1.05
N ILE A 13 0.25 -7.35 -2.12
CA ILE A 13 1.22 -6.25 -2.16
C ILE A 13 0.44 -4.95 -2.26
N VAL A 14 0.76 -4.00 -1.39
CA VAL A 14 0.10 -2.68 -1.38
C VAL A 14 1.15 -1.58 -1.38
N VAL A 15 0.74 -0.40 -1.80
CA VAL A 15 1.54 0.82 -1.72
C VAL A 15 0.71 1.89 -1.02
N ALA A 16 1.32 2.58 -0.07
CA ALA A 16 0.58 3.52 0.78
C ALA A 16 1.51 4.56 1.40
N ASP A 17 0.90 5.66 1.82
CA ASP A 17 1.52 6.62 2.73
C ASP A 17 1.39 6.05 4.15
N VAL A 18 2.51 5.71 4.77
CA VAL A 18 2.53 4.96 6.03
C VAL A 18 2.77 5.90 7.21
N GLU A 19 1.93 5.78 8.23
CA GLU A 19 2.13 6.45 9.50
C GLU A 19 2.29 5.40 10.60
N GLU A 20 3.47 5.35 11.19
CA GLU A 20 3.75 4.43 12.29
C GLU A 20 3.20 4.98 13.60
N LEU A 21 2.64 4.09 14.43
CA LEU A 21 2.10 4.46 15.73
C LEU A 21 3.11 4.13 16.82
N ASP A 22 3.41 5.11 17.67
CA ASP A 22 4.49 5.02 18.67
C ASP A 22 4.21 3.99 19.77
N GLU A 23 2.95 3.76 20.09
CA GLU A 23 2.58 2.97 21.27
C GLU A 23 2.10 1.56 20.95
N GLU A 24 1.93 1.23 19.69
CA GLU A 24 1.40 -0.07 19.27
C GLU A 24 2.20 -0.62 18.11
N PRO A 25 2.33 -1.95 18.00
CA PRO A 25 2.99 -2.55 16.84
C PRO A 25 2.06 -2.54 15.63
N SER A 26 1.68 -1.35 15.18
CA SER A 26 0.74 -1.16 14.11
C SER A 26 1.04 0.15 13.37
N CYS A 27 0.42 0.32 12.21
CA CYS A 27 0.53 1.55 11.45
C CYS A 27 -0.76 1.82 10.68
N PHE A 28 -0.96 3.10 10.34
CA PHE A 28 -2.01 3.51 9.42
C PHE A 28 -1.45 3.54 8.01
N LEU A 29 -2.22 2.98 7.08
CA LEU A 29 -1.94 3.04 5.66
C LEU A 29 -2.92 4.04 5.04
N LYS A 30 -2.40 5.17 4.60
CA LYS A 30 -3.24 6.22 4.01
C LYS A 30 -3.25 6.10 2.50
N ASN A 31 -4.43 6.24 1.91
CA ASN A 31 -4.61 6.16 0.47
C ASN A 31 -3.96 4.92 -0.12
N CYS A 32 -4.21 3.78 0.52
CA CYS A 32 -3.58 2.51 0.15
C CYS A 32 -4.13 1.98 -1.16
N ARG A 33 -3.23 1.44 -1.99
CA ARG A 33 -3.58 0.81 -3.26
C ARG A 33 -2.95 -0.57 -3.32
N GLU A 34 -3.73 -1.56 -3.76
CA GLU A 34 -3.19 -2.88 -4.02
C GLU A 34 -2.49 -2.88 -5.37
N VAL A 35 -1.29 -3.49 -5.42
CA VAL A 35 -0.52 -3.62 -6.65
C VAL A 35 -0.89 -4.93 -7.31
N LEU A 36 -1.37 -4.85 -8.55
CA LEU A 36 -1.75 -6.00 -9.36
C LEU A 36 -0.84 -6.07 -10.56
N GLU A 37 -0.47 -7.29 -10.94
CA GLU A 37 0.37 -7.51 -12.10
C GLU A 37 -0.30 -8.55 -13.00
N ASP A 38 -0.43 -8.25 -14.28
CA ASP A 38 -1.01 -9.19 -15.23
C ASP A 38 0.06 -10.18 -15.73
N ASP A 39 -0.35 -11.12 -16.58
CA ASP A 39 0.54 -12.15 -17.10
C ASP A 39 1.64 -11.61 -18.03
N LYS A 40 1.54 -10.34 -18.42
CA LYS A 40 2.56 -9.67 -19.26
C LYS A 40 3.49 -8.77 -18.43
N GLY A 41 3.32 -8.76 -17.10
CA GLY A 41 4.13 -7.94 -16.22
C GLY A 41 3.68 -6.50 -16.12
N VAL A 42 2.50 -6.15 -16.64
CA VAL A 42 1.97 -4.79 -16.53
C VAL A 42 1.30 -4.63 -15.18
N ILE A 43 1.74 -3.62 -14.42
CA ILE A 43 1.18 -3.36 -13.09
C ILE A 43 0.05 -2.34 -13.16
N SER A 44 -0.91 -2.52 -12.28
CA SER A 44 -2.03 -1.60 -12.09
C SER A 44 -2.35 -1.50 -10.61
N LEU A 45 -3.09 -0.46 -10.23
CA LEU A 45 -3.42 -0.22 -8.83
C LEU A 45 -4.93 -0.20 -8.66
N ARG A 46 -5.39 -0.73 -7.53
CA ARG A 46 -6.79 -0.60 -7.14
C ARG A 46 -6.88 -0.27 -5.66
N LYS A 47 -7.99 0.37 -5.27
CA LYS A 47 -8.20 0.74 -3.87
C LYS A 47 -8.12 -0.49 -2.96
N TRP A 48 -7.44 -0.34 -1.84
CA TRP A 48 -7.32 -1.36 -0.81
C TRP A 48 -7.41 -0.68 0.57
N PRO A 49 -8.16 -1.18 1.55
CA PRO A 49 -9.01 -2.36 1.43
C PRO A 49 -10.23 -2.09 0.56
N ARG A 50 -10.83 -3.17 0.05
CA ARG A 50 -12.00 -3.07 -0.81
C ARG A 50 -13.27 -2.97 0.03
N TYR A 51 -14.36 -2.50 -0.59
CA TYR A 51 -15.70 -2.49 0.00
C TYR A 51 -15.82 -1.53 1.19
N THR A 52 -15.05 -0.46 1.19
CA THR A 52 -15.15 0.63 2.17
C THR A 52 -14.88 1.95 1.47
N ASP A 53 -15.49 3.03 1.96
CA ASP A 53 -15.22 4.38 1.47
C ASP A 53 -14.09 5.06 2.23
N GLU A 54 -13.57 4.42 3.29
CA GLU A 54 -12.49 4.97 4.08
C GLU A 54 -11.18 5.00 3.27
N SER A 55 -10.40 6.06 3.46
CA SER A 55 -9.11 6.23 2.80
C SER A 55 -7.94 5.76 3.66
N GLU A 56 -8.20 5.36 4.90
CA GLU A 56 -7.17 4.90 5.82
C GLU A 56 -7.49 3.50 6.30
N ALA A 57 -6.44 2.70 6.52
CA ALA A 57 -6.57 1.36 7.07
C ALA A 57 -5.55 1.17 8.18
N LEU A 58 -5.97 0.58 9.30
CA LEU A 58 -5.06 0.19 10.37
C LEU A 58 -4.59 -1.22 10.10
N ILE A 59 -3.28 -1.43 10.19
CA ILE A 59 -2.70 -2.75 10.00
C ILE A 59 -1.71 -3.02 11.13
N TYR A 60 -1.70 -4.27 11.62
CA TYR A 60 -0.77 -4.69 12.65
C TYR A 60 0.55 -5.14 12.03
N SER A 61 1.66 -4.82 12.69
CA SER A 61 2.98 -5.07 12.13
C SER A 61 3.29 -6.56 11.92
N ASP A 62 2.63 -7.45 12.67
CA ASP A 62 2.82 -8.89 12.49
C ASP A 62 2.20 -9.42 11.18
N ARG A 63 1.45 -8.59 10.45
CA ARG A 63 0.88 -8.93 9.15
C ARG A 63 1.76 -8.48 7.99
N ILE A 64 2.87 -7.81 8.28
CA ILE A 64 3.78 -7.26 7.28
C ILE A 64 4.98 -8.19 7.13
N THR A 65 5.23 -8.65 5.90
CA THR A 65 6.41 -9.44 5.58
C THR A 65 7.58 -8.52 5.27
N THR A 66 7.38 -7.54 4.38
CA THR A 66 8.42 -6.57 4.04
C THR A 66 7.78 -5.19 3.84
N MET A 67 8.59 -4.15 4.10
CA MET A 67 8.21 -2.78 3.83
C MET A 67 9.45 -2.06 3.31
N SER A 68 9.33 -1.42 2.14
CA SER A 68 10.46 -0.72 1.52
C SER A 68 9.95 0.42 0.64
N GLU A 69 10.87 1.27 0.20
CA GLU A 69 10.51 2.37 -0.69
C GLU A 69 10.14 1.83 -2.08
N PRO A 70 9.08 2.36 -2.70
CA PRO A 70 8.73 1.95 -4.06
C PRO A 70 9.73 2.49 -5.09
N ASN A 71 9.84 1.79 -6.21
CA ASN A 71 10.64 2.28 -7.32
C ASN A 71 9.93 3.45 -8.02
N SER A 72 10.60 4.06 -9.00
CA SER A 72 10.07 5.25 -9.67
C SER A 72 8.80 4.95 -10.48
N GLU A 73 8.70 3.77 -11.08
CA GLU A 73 7.53 3.36 -11.84
C GLU A 73 6.30 3.28 -10.92
N LEU A 74 6.43 2.58 -9.80
CA LEU A 74 5.33 2.41 -8.86
C LEU A 74 4.95 3.75 -8.23
N THR A 75 5.94 4.58 -7.89
CA THR A 75 5.69 5.92 -7.35
C THR A 75 4.87 6.76 -8.30
N SER A 76 5.20 6.75 -9.59
CA SER A 76 4.46 7.51 -10.61
C SER A 76 3.03 7.02 -10.75
N LEU A 77 2.84 5.70 -10.79
CA LEU A 77 1.50 5.11 -10.86
C LEU A 77 0.66 5.48 -9.65
N TYR A 78 1.27 5.43 -8.47
CA TYR A 78 0.56 5.77 -7.24
C TYR A 78 0.08 7.23 -7.26
N LYS A 79 0.96 8.15 -7.63
CA LYS A 79 0.60 9.58 -7.67
C LYS A 79 -0.53 9.84 -8.65
N LYS A 80 -0.54 9.18 -9.79
CA LYS A 80 -1.64 9.28 -10.74
C LYS A 80 -2.94 8.70 -10.16
N SER A 81 -2.83 7.59 -9.46
CA SER A 81 -3.99 6.91 -8.87
C SER A 81 -4.70 7.78 -7.83
N ILE A 82 -3.96 8.46 -6.96
CA ILE A 82 -4.55 9.26 -5.90
C ILE A 82 -5.00 10.65 -6.37
N ASN A 83 -4.52 11.10 -7.53
CA ASN A 83 -4.86 12.42 -8.08
C ASN A 83 -5.96 12.38 -9.15
N SER A 84 -6.49 11.21 -9.44
CA SER A 84 -7.53 11.05 -10.46
C SER A 84 -8.94 11.07 -9.87
#